data_5b7bca79f766a3f6f88b0332a5bafedf
#
_entry.id   5b7bca79f766a3f6f88b0332a5bafedf
#
_cell.length_a   1.000
_cell.length_b   1.000
_cell.length_c   1.000
_cell.angle_alpha   90.00
_cell.angle_beta   90.00
_cell.angle_gamma   90.00
#
_symmetry.space_group_name_H-M   'P 1'
#
loop_
_entity.id
_entity.type
_entity.pdbx_description
1 polymer ?
#
loop_
_entity_poly.entity_id
_entity_poly.type
_entity_poly.pdbx_seq_one_letter_code
_entity_poly.pdbx_strand_id
1 'polypeptide(L)'
;MGERGPLGVQGLDDLPADIGPWLEGFVQQLALVIGDGLDGVYLHGSLATGDFVRGSSDVDLLLATREPLTAAQRVALRDLLLERSTPRLPIEISSLSRAERRPWRHPCPFDWHFSEAWRDRMAASRALGTEPAQPATDPDLAAHVTMLHARGRTLLGLPADEAFPPVPRTDFLASVLAPDVAACLATLRDAPAYGVLNLCRLGMYARTGRLGSKREGALWALAEARAPLPALTRRALSAYDAGDEDERRGWDAAELAACARQWTDELKDLSAPGG
;
A
#
# COMPACT_ATOMS: atom_id res chain seq x y z
N MET A 1 -5.13 -20.50 32.91
CA MET A 1 -4.44 -19.97 31.70
C MET A 1 -4.82 -20.93 30.58
N GLY A 2 -5.96 -20.66 29.90
CA GLY A 2 -6.44 -21.53 28.83
C GLY A 2 -5.55 -21.36 27.61
N GLU A 3 -5.07 -22.47 27.06
CA GLU A 3 -4.44 -22.51 25.74
C GLU A 3 -5.45 -21.97 24.73
N ARG A 4 -5.17 -20.80 24.16
CA ARG A 4 -5.90 -20.31 22.98
C ARG A 4 -5.51 -21.24 21.83
N GLY A 5 -6.50 -21.91 21.25
CA GLY A 5 -6.31 -22.63 20.00
C GLY A 5 -5.73 -21.69 18.92
N PRO A 6 -5.21 -22.23 17.81
CA PRO A 6 -4.63 -21.41 16.75
C PRO A 6 -5.66 -20.37 16.30
N LEU A 7 -5.25 -19.10 16.33
CA LEU A 7 -6.05 -17.99 15.83
C LEU A 7 -6.39 -18.29 14.36
N GLY A 8 -7.69 -18.37 14.04
CA GLY A 8 -8.16 -18.69 12.69
C GLY A 8 -7.81 -17.57 11.71
N VAL A 9 -6.62 -17.61 11.15
CA VAL A 9 -6.23 -16.74 10.03
C VAL A 9 -7.02 -17.16 8.79
N GLN A 10 -7.55 -16.20 8.06
CA GLN A 10 -8.41 -16.41 6.88
C GLN A 10 -7.96 -15.52 5.72
N GLY A 11 -8.66 -15.60 4.59
CA GLY A 11 -8.37 -14.74 3.42
C GLY A 11 -7.05 -15.08 2.72
N LEU A 12 -6.52 -16.28 2.92
CA LEU A 12 -5.27 -16.75 2.32
C LEU A 12 -5.46 -17.48 0.99
N ASP A 13 -6.71 -17.75 0.60
CA ASP A 13 -7.05 -18.42 -0.65
C ASP A 13 -6.52 -17.59 -1.83
N ASP A 14 -6.07 -18.27 -2.88
CA ASP A 14 -5.51 -17.69 -4.10
C ASP A 14 -4.23 -16.86 -3.94
N LEU A 15 -3.59 -16.88 -2.76
CA LEU A 15 -2.26 -16.33 -2.59
C LEU A 15 -1.20 -17.30 -3.21
N PRO A 16 -0.03 -16.78 -3.64
CA PRO A 16 1.06 -17.64 -4.05
C PRO A 16 1.39 -18.68 -2.97
N ALA A 17 1.60 -19.94 -3.40
CA ALA A 17 1.67 -21.11 -2.51
C ALA A 17 2.71 -21.02 -1.37
N ASP A 18 3.73 -20.21 -1.54
CA ASP A 18 4.78 -19.98 -0.54
C ASP A 18 4.53 -18.73 0.32
N ILE A 19 3.68 -17.79 -0.14
CA ILE A 19 3.32 -16.59 0.61
C ILE A 19 2.22 -16.88 1.62
N GLY A 20 1.21 -17.66 1.27
CA GLY A 20 0.09 -17.99 2.16
C GLY A 20 0.55 -18.50 3.54
N PRO A 21 1.33 -19.60 3.61
CA PRO A 21 1.83 -20.12 4.88
C PRO A 21 2.75 -19.16 5.64
N TRP A 22 3.57 -18.38 4.92
CA TRP A 22 4.41 -17.35 5.53
C TRP A 22 3.55 -16.25 6.17
N LEU A 23 2.54 -15.75 5.45
CA LEU A 23 1.65 -14.70 5.93
C LEU A 23 0.82 -15.18 7.13
N GLU A 24 0.34 -16.42 7.11
CA GLU A 24 -0.34 -17.02 8.25
C GLU A 24 0.53 -16.99 9.51
N GLY A 25 1.76 -17.50 9.41
CA GLY A 25 2.71 -17.47 10.53
C GLY A 25 3.07 -16.07 10.98
N PHE A 26 3.17 -15.11 10.06
CA PHE A 26 3.43 -13.71 10.38
C PHE A 26 2.26 -13.05 11.10
N VAL A 27 1.02 -13.27 10.66
CA VAL A 27 -0.20 -12.78 11.34
C VAL A 27 -0.32 -13.33 12.76
N GLN A 28 0.02 -14.60 12.97
CA GLN A 28 0.05 -15.20 14.31
C GLN A 28 1.09 -14.51 15.22
N GLN A 29 2.26 -14.15 14.69
CA GLN A 29 3.28 -13.42 15.44
C GLN A 29 2.84 -12.00 15.79
N LEU A 30 2.19 -11.29 14.85
CA LEU A 30 1.58 -9.98 15.12
C LEU A 30 0.55 -10.06 16.25
N ALA A 31 -0.30 -11.08 16.21
CA ALA A 31 -1.31 -11.30 17.24
C ALA A 31 -0.70 -11.64 18.61
N LEU A 32 0.41 -12.37 18.66
CA LEU A 32 1.12 -12.65 19.91
C LEU A 32 1.76 -11.38 20.48
N VAL A 33 2.35 -10.53 19.65
CA VAL A 33 2.98 -9.26 20.08
C VAL A 33 1.96 -8.28 20.62
N ILE A 34 0.81 -8.13 19.95
CA ILE A 34 -0.21 -7.14 20.33
C ILE A 34 -1.15 -7.69 21.42
N GLY A 35 -1.39 -8.98 21.41
CA GLY A 35 -2.25 -9.65 22.39
C GLY A 35 -3.71 -9.25 22.29
N ASP A 36 -4.40 -9.13 23.44
CA ASP A 36 -5.83 -8.87 23.52
C ASP A 36 -6.25 -7.49 22.97
N GLY A 37 -5.31 -6.59 22.77
CA GLY A 37 -5.55 -5.28 22.18
C GLY A 37 -5.77 -5.28 20.68
N LEU A 38 -5.55 -6.39 19.97
CA LEU A 38 -5.72 -6.50 18.53
C LEU A 38 -7.21 -6.64 18.18
N ASP A 39 -7.76 -5.70 17.40
CA ASP A 39 -9.09 -5.80 16.79
C ASP A 39 -9.03 -6.54 15.44
N GLY A 40 -7.91 -6.43 14.68
CA GLY A 40 -7.75 -7.18 13.44
C GLY A 40 -6.47 -6.90 12.67
N VAL A 41 -6.19 -7.78 11.70
CA VAL A 41 -5.10 -7.68 10.71
C VAL A 41 -5.71 -7.78 9.31
N TYR A 42 -5.32 -6.86 8.44
CA TYR A 42 -5.92 -6.70 7.12
C TYR A 42 -4.85 -6.59 6.05
N LEU A 43 -5.05 -7.33 4.96
CA LEU A 43 -4.22 -7.28 3.76
C LEU A 43 -4.88 -6.38 2.72
N HIS A 44 -4.11 -5.48 2.12
CA HIS A 44 -4.52 -4.68 0.98
C HIS A 44 -3.44 -4.68 -0.12
N GLY A 45 -3.47 -3.72 -1.04
CA GLY A 45 -2.43 -3.57 -2.06
C GLY A 45 -2.36 -4.68 -3.08
N SER A 46 -1.17 -4.88 -3.65
CA SER A 46 -0.96 -5.77 -4.80
C SER A 46 -1.19 -7.25 -4.47
N LEU A 47 -0.82 -7.68 -3.28
CA LEU A 47 -1.01 -9.07 -2.87
C LEU A 47 -2.50 -9.42 -2.69
N ALA A 48 -3.31 -8.49 -2.18
CA ALA A 48 -4.74 -8.68 -2.05
C ALA A 48 -5.46 -8.70 -3.40
N THR A 49 -4.97 -7.95 -4.39
CA THR A 49 -5.56 -7.85 -5.73
C THR A 49 -5.09 -8.91 -6.72
N GLY A 50 -4.11 -9.73 -6.36
CA GLY A 50 -3.55 -10.77 -7.23
C GLY A 50 -2.48 -10.28 -8.21
N ASP A 51 -1.97 -9.07 -8.03
CA ASP A 51 -0.96 -8.44 -8.89
C ASP A 51 0.43 -8.32 -8.23
N PHE A 52 0.68 -9.17 -7.24
CA PHE A 52 1.93 -9.16 -6.51
C PHE A 52 3.10 -9.63 -7.37
N VAL A 53 4.15 -8.82 -7.45
CA VAL A 53 5.41 -9.15 -8.12
C VAL A 53 6.55 -9.13 -7.11
N ARG A 54 7.23 -10.27 -6.94
CA ARG A 54 8.35 -10.38 -6.00
C ARG A 54 9.47 -9.42 -6.32
N GLY A 55 9.99 -8.76 -5.30
CA GLY A 55 11.07 -7.78 -5.43
C GLY A 55 10.61 -6.39 -5.92
N SER A 56 9.35 -6.28 -6.39
CA SER A 56 8.77 -5.00 -6.86
C SER A 56 7.50 -4.60 -6.11
N SER A 57 6.96 -5.51 -5.30
CA SER A 57 5.73 -5.27 -4.52
C SER A 57 5.96 -5.54 -3.06
N ASP A 58 5.33 -4.73 -2.21
CA ASP A 58 5.30 -4.91 -0.77
C ASP A 58 4.12 -5.79 -0.34
N VAL A 59 4.20 -6.35 0.85
CA VAL A 59 3.06 -6.93 1.57
C VAL A 59 2.45 -5.82 2.42
N ASP A 60 1.32 -5.31 1.96
CA ASP A 60 0.65 -4.13 2.53
C ASP A 60 -0.36 -4.55 3.60
N LEU A 61 -0.14 -4.15 4.86
CA LEU A 61 -0.97 -4.54 5.99
C LEU A 61 -1.48 -3.32 6.79
N LEU A 62 -2.70 -3.44 7.29
CA LEU A 62 -3.23 -2.56 8.33
C LEU A 62 -3.51 -3.36 9.60
N LEU A 63 -3.08 -2.82 10.73
CA LEU A 63 -3.43 -3.30 12.07
C LEU A 63 -4.48 -2.39 12.68
N ALA A 64 -5.58 -2.98 13.12
CA ALA A 64 -6.55 -2.28 13.95
C ALA A 64 -6.35 -2.69 15.42
N THR A 65 -6.13 -1.72 16.29
CA THR A 65 -5.96 -1.96 17.73
C THR A 65 -7.03 -1.22 18.54
N ARG A 66 -7.29 -1.67 19.76
CA ARG A 66 -8.24 -0.99 20.67
C ARG A 66 -7.65 0.30 21.19
N GLU A 67 -6.43 0.22 21.67
CA GLU A 67 -5.66 1.33 22.23
C GLU A 67 -4.35 1.50 21.46
N PRO A 68 -3.67 2.65 21.56
CA PRO A 68 -2.34 2.82 21.02
C PRO A 68 -1.37 1.74 21.53
N LEU A 69 -0.43 1.34 20.70
CA LEU A 69 0.59 0.38 21.08
C LEU A 69 1.43 0.89 22.24
N THR A 70 1.69 0.03 23.20
CA THR A 70 2.64 0.30 24.29
C THR A 70 4.08 0.36 23.74
N ALA A 71 4.99 0.99 24.46
CA ALA A 71 6.41 1.02 24.09
C ALA A 71 7.00 -0.40 23.91
N ALA A 72 6.60 -1.35 24.76
CA ALA A 72 7.04 -2.74 24.65
C ALA A 72 6.53 -3.41 23.35
N GLN A 73 5.27 -3.16 22.96
CA GLN A 73 4.72 -3.68 21.70
C GLN A 73 5.39 -3.06 20.48
N ARG A 74 5.67 -1.74 20.49
CA ARG A 74 6.38 -1.06 19.39
C ARG A 74 7.79 -1.62 19.22
N VAL A 75 8.51 -1.85 20.32
CA VAL A 75 9.85 -2.49 20.29
C VAL A 75 9.75 -3.89 19.69
N ALA A 76 8.82 -4.71 20.15
CA ALA A 76 8.64 -6.07 19.66
C ALA A 76 8.22 -6.11 18.17
N LEU A 77 7.33 -5.20 17.73
CA LEU A 77 6.96 -5.07 16.31
C LEU A 77 8.14 -4.63 15.46
N ARG A 78 8.91 -3.63 15.90
CA ARG A 78 10.13 -3.20 15.21
C ARG A 78 11.07 -4.37 14.98
N ASP A 79 11.35 -5.13 16.03
CA ASP A 79 12.30 -6.23 15.98
C ASP A 79 11.79 -7.37 15.07
N LEU A 80 10.50 -7.68 15.15
CA LEU A 80 9.84 -8.64 14.27
C LEU A 80 9.91 -8.20 12.80
N LEU A 81 9.63 -6.93 12.49
CA LEU A 81 9.62 -6.43 11.12
C LEU A 81 11.02 -6.30 10.53
N LEU A 82 12.02 -5.90 11.32
CA LEU A 82 13.42 -5.92 10.89
C LEU A 82 13.90 -7.32 10.52
N GLU A 83 13.33 -8.36 11.12
CA GLU A 83 13.64 -9.76 10.83
C GLU A 83 12.84 -10.29 9.65
N ARG A 84 11.53 -9.98 9.56
CA ARG A 84 10.60 -10.59 8.62
C ARG A 84 10.52 -9.89 7.26
N SER A 85 10.67 -8.57 7.23
CA SER A 85 10.72 -7.82 5.99
C SER A 85 12.08 -8.01 5.31
N THR A 86 12.07 -8.37 4.04
CA THR A 86 13.28 -8.66 3.26
C THR A 86 13.18 -8.00 1.88
N PRO A 87 14.29 -7.79 1.16
CA PRO A 87 14.23 -7.25 -0.21
C PRO A 87 13.37 -8.07 -1.19
N ARG A 88 13.19 -9.37 -0.92
CA ARG A 88 12.33 -10.24 -1.75
C ARG A 88 10.86 -10.23 -1.35
N LEU A 89 10.58 -9.83 -0.12
CA LEU A 89 9.25 -9.77 0.46
C LEU A 89 9.21 -8.60 1.44
N PRO A 90 9.24 -7.36 0.90
CA PRO A 90 9.15 -6.16 1.73
C PRO A 90 7.78 -6.08 2.39
N ILE A 91 7.72 -5.49 3.57
CA ILE A 91 6.47 -5.30 4.30
C ILE A 91 6.24 -3.81 4.50
N GLU A 92 5.03 -3.37 4.20
CA GLU A 92 4.50 -2.08 4.64
C GLU A 92 3.35 -2.33 5.61
N ILE A 93 3.39 -1.72 6.80
CA ILE A 93 2.39 -1.95 7.83
C ILE A 93 2.15 -0.69 8.66
N SER A 94 0.88 -0.33 8.82
CA SER A 94 0.45 0.78 9.68
C SER A 94 -0.49 0.27 10.76
N SER A 95 -0.26 0.71 12.00
CA SER A 95 -1.13 0.44 13.16
C SER A 95 -1.97 1.65 13.47
N LEU A 96 -3.28 1.43 13.63
CA LEU A 96 -4.26 2.46 13.99
C LEU A 96 -5.09 1.99 15.17
N SER A 97 -5.06 2.75 16.27
CA SER A 97 -5.94 2.55 17.40
C SER A 97 -7.38 2.94 17.06
N ARG A 98 -8.33 2.55 17.91
CA ARG A 98 -9.74 2.90 17.74
C ARG A 98 -9.95 4.42 17.70
N ALA A 99 -9.22 5.17 18.50
CA ALA A 99 -9.32 6.63 18.56
C ALA A 99 -8.76 7.32 17.30
N GLU A 100 -7.83 6.68 16.60
CA GLU A 100 -7.29 7.17 15.35
C GLU A 100 -8.20 6.84 14.17
N ARG A 101 -8.81 5.66 14.15
CA ARG A 101 -9.73 5.21 13.12
C ARG A 101 -11.10 5.89 13.19
N ARG A 102 -11.57 6.26 14.38
CA ARG A 102 -12.96 6.75 14.60
C ARG A 102 -12.99 7.99 15.52
N PRO A 103 -13.60 9.12 15.07
CA PRO A 103 -14.16 9.32 13.73
C PRO A 103 -13.06 9.42 12.66
N TRP A 104 -13.40 9.14 11.41
CA TRP A 104 -12.46 9.31 10.29
C TRP A 104 -11.98 10.78 10.20
N ARG A 105 -10.71 10.96 9.94
CA ARG A 105 -10.05 12.25 9.73
C ARG A 105 -9.04 12.12 8.58
N HIS A 106 -8.85 13.22 7.86
CA HIS A 106 -7.81 13.28 6.83
C HIS A 106 -6.97 14.57 6.99
N PRO A 107 -5.62 14.50 6.98
CA PRO A 107 -4.80 13.27 6.97
C PRO A 107 -5.08 12.38 8.17
N CYS A 108 -5.08 11.07 7.95
CA CYS A 108 -5.43 10.10 8.99
C CYS A 108 -4.32 10.01 10.04
N PRO A 109 -4.62 10.15 11.34
CA PRO A 109 -3.65 9.86 12.37
C PRO A 109 -3.38 8.35 12.43
N PHE A 110 -2.17 8.00 12.80
CA PHE A 110 -1.76 6.61 13.03
C PHE A 110 -0.87 6.51 14.27
N ASP A 111 -0.80 5.30 14.80
CA ASP A 111 -0.05 5.04 16.02
C ASP A 111 1.41 4.63 15.73
N TRP A 112 1.62 3.80 14.71
CA TRP A 112 2.92 3.27 14.37
C TRP A 112 2.98 2.77 12.93
N HIS A 113 4.13 2.94 12.27
CA HIS A 113 4.33 2.55 10.87
C HIS A 113 5.70 1.93 10.66
N PHE A 114 5.78 0.96 9.75
CA PHE A 114 7.00 0.41 9.18
C PHE A 114 6.86 0.24 7.67
N SER A 115 7.93 0.60 6.95
CA SER A 115 8.17 0.25 5.55
C SER A 115 9.69 0.17 5.33
N GLU A 116 10.13 -0.28 4.16
CA GLU A 116 11.57 -0.31 3.84
C GLU A 116 12.22 1.08 3.89
N ALA A 117 11.46 2.15 3.63
CA ALA A 117 11.95 3.53 3.78
C ALA A 117 12.30 3.89 5.25
N TRP A 118 11.74 3.16 6.21
CA TRP A 118 12.00 3.33 7.64
C TRP A 118 13.04 2.37 8.20
N ARG A 119 13.46 1.35 7.44
CA ARG A 119 14.34 0.27 7.91
C ARG A 119 15.58 0.78 8.62
N ASP A 120 16.33 1.68 8.02
CA ASP A 120 17.61 2.16 8.62
C ASP A 120 17.37 2.94 9.92
N ARG A 121 16.30 3.74 9.98
CA ARG A 121 15.92 4.46 11.21
C ARG A 121 15.48 3.49 12.30
N MET A 122 14.74 2.46 11.95
CA MET A 122 14.30 1.41 12.88
C MET A 122 15.48 0.60 13.39
N ALA A 123 16.43 0.23 12.53
CA ALA A 123 17.66 -0.47 12.92
C ALA A 123 18.55 0.39 13.83
N ALA A 124 18.72 1.66 13.51
CA ALA A 124 19.45 2.60 14.35
C ALA A 124 18.79 2.78 15.73
N SER A 125 17.47 2.92 15.77
CA SER A 125 16.71 3.02 17.02
C SER A 125 16.83 1.78 17.89
N ARG A 126 16.87 0.59 17.28
CA ARG A 126 17.12 -0.68 17.97
C ARG A 126 18.47 -0.67 18.66
N ALA A 127 19.53 -0.25 17.96
CA ALA A 127 20.88 -0.18 18.50
C ALA A 127 21.02 0.81 19.67
N LEU A 128 20.23 1.90 19.64
CA LEU A 128 20.23 2.94 20.66
C LEU A 128 19.23 2.70 21.81
N GLY A 129 18.38 1.67 21.73
CA GLY A 129 17.31 1.42 22.70
C GLY A 129 16.23 2.52 22.72
N THR A 130 16.03 3.23 21.59
CA THR A 130 15.05 4.33 21.44
C THR A 130 13.97 3.96 20.42
N GLU A 131 12.99 4.84 20.23
CA GLU A 131 12.05 4.76 19.11
C GLU A 131 12.29 5.96 18.17
N PRO A 132 12.23 5.74 16.83
CA PRO A 132 12.31 6.84 15.90
C PRO A 132 11.04 7.68 15.97
N ALA A 133 11.19 9.00 15.92
CA ALA A 133 10.03 9.89 15.77
C ALA A 133 9.35 9.65 14.42
N GLN A 134 8.03 9.47 14.45
CA GLN A 134 7.18 9.32 13.26
C GLN A 134 6.26 10.53 13.13
N PRO A 135 5.76 10.86 11.92
CA PRO A 135 4.74 11.89 11.75
C PRO A 135 3.46 11.47 12.50
N ALA A 136 2.68 12.45 12.90
CA ALA A 136 1.43 12.20 13.63
C ALA A 136 0.28 11.74 12.72
N THR A 137 0.38 11.99 11.41
CA THR A 137 -0.65 11.70 10.42
C THR A 137 -0.03 11.24 9.11
N ASP A 138 -0.79 10.46 8.36
CA ASP A 138 -0.43 9.98 7.04
C ASP A 138 -1.61 10.19 6.07
N PRO A 139 -1.45 10.98 4.99
CA PRO A 139 -2.49 11.16 3.98
C PRO A 139 -2.76 9.87 3.19
N ASP A 140 -1.77 8.99 3.01
CA ASP A 140 -1.89 7.79 2.16
C ASP A 140 -2.80 6.72 2.78
N LEU A 141 -3.06 6.79 4.08
CA LEU A 141 -4.02 5.91 4.76
C LEU A 141 -5.45 6.03 4.21
N ALA A 142 -5.82 7.16 3.61
CA ALA A 142 -7.11 7.27 2.92
C ALA A 142 -7.17 6.34 1.70
N ALA A 143 -6.06 6.21 0.94
CA ALA A 143 -5.96 5.26 -0.15
C ALA A 143 -5.91 3.81 0.35
N HIS A 144 -5.14 3.53 1.40
CA HIS A 144 -4.99 2.19 1.98
C HIS A 144 -6.34 1.65 2.49
N VAL A 145 -7.08 2.42 3.28
CA VAL A 145 -8.40 2.02 3.80
C VAL A 145 -9.43 1.91 2.67
N THR A 146 -9.40 2.80 1.67
CA THR A 146 -10.28 2.68 0.50
C THR A 146 -10.01 1.40 -0.30
N MET A 147 -8.73 1.07 -0.51
CA MET A 147 -8.35 -0.18 -1.17
C MET A 147 -8.71 -1.41 -0.34
N LEU A 148 -8.55 -1.34 0.98
CA LEU A 148 -8.99 -2.40 1.89
C LEU A 148 -10.49 -2.67 1.73
N HIS A 149 -11.34 -1.65 1.77
CA HIS A 149 -12.79 -1.82 1.59
C HIS A 149 -13.17 -2.38 0.21
N ALA A 150 -12.45 -1.95 -0.84
CA ALA A 150 -12.77 -2.35 -2.21
C ALA A 150 -12.28 -3.74 -2.59
N ARG A 151 -11.08 -4.12 -2.17
CA ARG A 151 -10.33 -5.27 -2.69
C ARG A 151 -9.49 -5.98 -1.63
N GLY A 152 -9.50 -5.49 -0.38
CA GLY A 152 -8.69 -6.06 0.69
C GLY A 152 -9.27 -7.34 1.29
N ARG A 153 -8.53 -7.92 2.22
CA ARG A 153 -8.88 -9.17 2.91
C ARG A 153 -8.72 -8.99 4.41
N THR A 154 -9.71 -9.41 5.16
CA THR A 154 -9.55 -9.59 6.61
C THR A 154 -8.76 -10.88 6.84
N LEU A 155 -7.58 -10.77 7.42
CA LEU A 155 -6.76 -11.93 7.77
C LEU A 155 -7.09 -12.46 9.17
N LEU A 156 -7.38 -11.56 10.10
CA LEU A 156 -7.73 -11.89 11.48
C LEU A 156 -8.61 -10.81 12.09
N GLY A 157 -9.55 -11.19 12.93
CA GLY A 157 -10.33 -10.26 13.77
C GLY A 157 -11.64 -9.78 13.14
N LEU A 158 -12.02 -8.53 13.40
CA LEU A 158 -13.27 -7.93 12.93
C LEU A 158 -13.30 -7.80 11.40
N PRO A 159 -14.46 -7.87 10.74
CA PRO A 159 -14.62 -7.48 9.35
C PRO A 159 -14.07 -6.06 9.09
N ALA A 160 -13.53 -5.82 7.89
CA ALA A 160 -12.89 -4.54 7.56
C ALA A 160 -13.82 -3.33 7.70
N ASP A 161 -15.09 -3.48 7.35
CA ASP A 161 -16.14 -2.46 7.46
C ASP A 161 -16.54 -2.15 8.91
N GLU A 162 -16.40 -3.13 9.80
CA GLU A 162 -16.57 -2.91 11.24
C GLU A 162 -15.34 -2.24 11.86
N ALA A 163 -14.15 -2.58 11.40
CA ALA A 163 -12.90 -2.05 11.94
C ALA A 163 -12.62 -0.62 11.48
N PHE A 164 -12.80 -0.33 10.19
CA PHE A 164 -12.53 0.96 9.58
C PHE A 164 -13.81 1.61 9.08
N PRO A 165 -14.04 2.91 9.36
CA PRO A 165 -15.16 3.63 8.75
C PRO A 165 -14.92 3.85 7.26
N PRO A 166 -15.98 4.12 6.48
CA PRO A 166 -15.82 4.48 5.07
C PRO A 166 -15.03 5.78 4.94
N VAL A 167 -14.15 5.82 3.94
CA VAL A 167 -13.36 7.01 3.61
C VAL A 167 -14.16 7.89 2.65
N PRO A 168 -14.34 9.19 2.93
CA PRO A 168 -14.93 10.12 1.99
C PRO A 168 -14.16 10.14 0.67
N ARG A 169 -14.88 10.16 -0.47
CA ARG A 169 -14.25 10.20 -1.80
C ARG A 169 -13.31 11.39 -1.96
N THR A 170 -13.64 12.53 -1.35
CA THR A 170 -12.78 13.73 -1.34
C THR A 170 -11.42 13.47 -0.71
N ASP A 171 -11.39 12.73 0.40
CA ASP A 171 -10.17 12.44 1.14
C ASP A 171 -9.31 11.42 0.39
N PHE A 172 -9.94 10.40 -0.21
CA PHE A 172 -9.26 9.49 -1.11
C PHE A 172 -8.64 10.23 -2.31
N LEU A 173 -9.39 11.11 -2.97
CA LEU A 173 -8.86 11.91 -4.09
C LEU A 173 -7.73 12.85 -3.65
N ALA A 174 -7.83 13.44 -2.46
CA ALA A 174 -6.76 14.27 -1.91
C ALA A 174 -5.49 13.46 -1.62
N SER A 175 -5.61 12.19 -1.23
CA SER A 175 -4.46 11.32 -0.98
C SER A 175 -3.77 10.86 -2.27
N VAL A 176 -4.50 10.62 -3.36
CA VAL A 176 -3.94 9.98 -4.56
C VAL A 176 -3.71 10.95 -5.72
N LEU A 177 -4.56 11.96 -5.94
CA LEU A 177 -4.46 12.78 -7.15
C LEU A 177 -3.28 13.76 -7.11
N ALA A 178 -3.16 14.58 -6.07
CA ALA A 178 -2.11 15.58 -6.03
C ALA A 178 -0.75 15.00 -5.62
N PRO A 179 -0.63 14.23 -4.51
CA PRO A 179 0.64 13.63 -4.10
C PRO A 179 1.12 12.57 -5.09
N ASP A 180 0.26 11.62 -5.47
CA ASP A 180 0.65 10.50 -6.33
C ASP A 180 1.00 10.95 -7.74
N VAL A 181 0.26 11.89 -8.33
CA VAL A 181 0.62 12.43 -9.65
C VAL A 181 1.96 13.13 -9.58
N ALA A 182 2.18 13.99 -8.59
CA ALA A 182 3.46 14.67 -8.41
C ALA A 182 4.60 13.68 -8.14
N ALA A 183 4.37 12.68 -7.28
CA ALA A 183 5.32 11.62 -6.99
C ALA A 183 5.62 10.76 -8.24
N CYS A 184 4.60 10.34 -8.99
CA CYS A 184 4.76 9.60 -10.25
C CYS A 184 5.57 10.40 -11.27
N LEU A 185 5.31 11.70 -11.41
CA LEU A 185 6.05 12.56 -12.31
C LEU A 185 7.52 12.73 -11.87
N ALA A 186 7.76 12.84 -10.57
CA ALA A 186 9.12 12.92 -10.02
C ALA A 186 9.89 11.60 -10.22
N THR A 187 9.21 10.46 -10.04
CA THR A 187 9.83 9.13 -10.15
C THR A 187 9.94 8.59 -11.58
N LEU A 188 9.29 9.22 -12.59
CA LEU A 188 9.35 8.75 -13.97
C LEU A 188 10.77 8.57 -14.53
N ARG A 189 11.77 9.29 -14.01
CA ARG A 189 13.18 9.15 -14.41
C ARG A 189 13.90 8.02 -13.67
N ASP A 190 13.53 7.79 -12.42
CA ASP A 190 14.20 6.84 -11.52
C ASP A 190 13.53 5.47 -11.49
N ALA A 191 12.21 5.43 -11.64
CA ALA A 191 11.37 4.24 -11.70
C ALA A 191 10.30 4.39 -12.80
N PRO A 192 10.69 4.37 -14.10
CA PRO A 192 9.78 4.67 -15.21
C PRO A 192 8.59 3.72 -15.31
N ALA A 193 8.79 2.41 -15.13
CA ALA A 193 7.70 1.43 -15.17
C ALA A 193 6.68 1.71 -14.07
N TYR A 194 7.13 1.93 -12.84
CA TYR A 194 6.28 2.29 -11.71
C TYR A 194 5.47 3.56 -11.99
N GLY A 195 6.12 4.64 -12.44
CA GLY A 195 5.47 5.92 -12.71
C GLY A 195 4.41 5.82 -13.81
N VAL A 196 4.72 5.18 -14.94
CA VAL A 196 3.79 4.99 -16.07
C VAL A 196 2.57 4.18 -15.63
N LEU A 197 2.77 3.06 -14.93
CA LEU A 197 1.67 2.18 -14.52
C LEU A 197 0.77 2.83 -13.47
N ASN A 198 1.33 3.60 -12.54
CA ASN A 198 0.53 4.35 -11.57
C ASN A 198 -0.29 5.45 -12.24
N LEU A 199 0.26 6.20 -13.20
CA LEU A 199 -0.51 7.19 -13.95
C LEU A 199 -1.67 6.54 -14.71
N CYS A 200 -1.48 5.37 -15.32
CA CYS A 200 -2.55 4.61 -15.94
C CYS A 200 -3.65 4.22 -14.92
N ARG A 201 -3.26 3.75 -13.75
CA ARG A 201 -4.19 3.38 -12.65
C ARG A 201 -5.00 4.58 -12.18
N LEU A 202 -4.34 5.72 -11.96
CA LEU A 202 -5.00 6.96 -11.56
C LEU A 202 -5.98 7.45 -12.63
N GLY A 203 -5.57 7.41 -13.91
CA GLY A 203 -6.43 7.74 -15.04
C GLY A 203 -7.66 6.84 -15.17
N MET A 204 -7.50 5.52 -14.96
CA MET A 204 -8.62 4.59 -14.89
C MET A 204 -9.60 4.97 -13.79
N TYR A 205 -9.10 5.17 -12.56
CA TYR A 205 -9.96 5.55 -11.45
C TYR A 205 -10.70 6.87 -11.72
N ALA A 206 -9.97 7.87 -12.16
CA ALA A 206 -10.49 9.18 -12.40
C ALA A 206 -11.66 9.19 -13.40
N ARG A 207 -11.62 8.35 -14.43
CA ARG A 207 -12.65 8.28 -15.47
C ARG A 207 -13.78 7.29 -15.18
N THR A 208 -13.48 6.21 -14.47
CA THR A 208 -14.44 5.10 -14.30
C THR A 208 -14.90 4.92 -12.86
N GLY A 209 -14.24 5.54 -11.88
CA GLY A 209 -14.43 5.28 -10.47
C GLY A 209 -13.93 3.89 -10.01
N ARG A 210 -13.34 3.09 -10.92
CA ARG A 210 -12.86 1.75 -10.60
C ARG A 210 -11.49 1.81 -9.90
N LEU A 211 -11.43 1.22 -8.73
CA LEU A 211 -10.18 0.96 -8.03
C LEU A 211 -9.57 -0.33 -8.60
N GLY A 212 -8.35 -0.24 -9.08
CA GLY A 212 -7.65 -1.37 -9.66
C GLY A 212 -6.17 -1.37 -9.35
N SER A 213 -5.50 -2.43 -9.79
CA SER A 213 -4.06 -2.58 -9.73
C SER A 213 -3.35 -1.75 -10.81
N LYS A 214 -2.02 -1.64 -10.72
CA LYS A 214 -1.19 -1.03 -11.76
C LYS A 214 -1.39 -1.71 -13.11
N ARG A 215 -1.45 -3.05 -13.14
CA ARG A 215 -1.70 -3.86 -14.34
C ARG A 215 -3.09 -3.58 -14.93
N GLU A 216 -4.14 -3.61 -14.11
CA GLU A 216 -5.49 -3.32 -14.54
C GLU A 216 -5.61 -1.91 -15.14
N GLY A 217 -4.96 -0.91 -14.53
CA GLY A 217 -4.89 0.45 -15.05
C GLY A 217 -4.22 0.54 -16.41
N ALA A 218 -3.08 -0.14 -16.59
CA ALA A 218 -2.38 -0.17 -17.86
C ALA A 218 -3.16 -0.89 -18.97
N LEU A 219 -3.76 -2.04 -18.67
CA LEU A 219 -4.61 -2.78 -19.62
C LEU A 219 -5.83 -1.95 -20.03
N TRP A 220 -6.47 -1.27 -19.08
CA TRP A 220 -7.56 -0.35 -19.36
C TRP A 220 -7.10 0.79 -20.29
N ALA A 221 -5.98 1.45 -19.98
CA ALA A 221 -5.45 2.54 -20.78
C ALA A 221 -5.12 2.11 -22.22
N LEU A 222 -4.60 0.90 -22.40
CA LEU A 222 -4.34 0.32 -23.72
C LEU A 222 -5.62 -0.01 -24.49
N ALA A 223 -6.65 -0.55 -23.82
CA ALA A 223 -7.93 -0.93 -24.43
C ALA A 223 -8.74 0.29 -24.86
N GLU A 224 -8.76 1.35 -24.04
CA GLU A 224 -9.50 2.58 -24.32
C GLU A 224 -8.75 3.54 -25.26
N ALA A 225 -7.61 3.12 -25.82
CA ALA A 225 -6.71 3.97 -26.61
C ALA A 225 -6.31 5.28 -25.88
N ARG A 226 -6.32 5.25 -24.56
CA ARG A 226 -5.99 6.38 -23.67
C ARG A 226 -4.54 6.41 -23.26
N ALA A 227 -3.81 5.34 -23.51
CA ALA A 227 -2.38 5.33 -23.22
C ALA A 227 -1.69 6.42 -24.06
N PRO A 228 -1.00 7.37 -23.42
CA PRO A 228 -0.28 8.45 -24.13
C PRO A 228 0.70 7.90 -25.16
N LEU A 229 1.33 6.80 -24.82
CA LEU A 229 2.24 6.07 -25.69
C LEU A 229 2.00 4.57 -25.47
N PRO A 230 1.19 3.92 -26.32
CA PRO A 230 0.88 2.50 -26.12
C PRO A 230 2.14 1.60 -26.04
N ALA A 231 3.20 1.94 -26.78
CA ALA A 231 4.46 1.22 -26.72
C ALA A 231 5.15 1.38 -25.35
N LEU A 232 5.12 2.60 -24.79
CA LEU A 232 5.67 2.90 -23.47
C LEU A 232 4.90 2.14 -22.36
N THR A 233 3.59 2.13 -22.44
CA THR A 233 2.74 1.40 -21.48
C THR A 233 2.95 -0.13 -21.55
N ARG A 234 3.08 -0.70 -22.76
CA ARG A 234 3.40 -2.14 -22.91
C ARG A 234 4.78 -2.46 -22.36
N ARG A 235 5.74 -1.58 -22.59
CA ARG A 235 7.09 -1.73 -22.06
C ARG A 235 7.08 -1.69 -20.52
N ALA A 236 6.34 -0.74 -19.94
CA ALA A 236 6.19 -0.64 -18.48
C ALA A 236 5.57 -1.92 -17.88
N LEU A 237 4.54 -2.49 -18.53
CA LEU A 237 3.97 -3.77 -18.12
C LEU A 237 4.99 -4.92 -18.20
N SER A 238 5.75 -4.99 -19.29
CA SER A 238 6.76 -6.05 -19.47
C SER A 238 7.86 -5.96 -18.41
N ALA A 239 8.35 -4.76 -18.11
CA ALA A 239 9.35 -4.54 -17.05
C ALA A 239 8.79 -4.92 -15.67
N TYR A 240 7.55 -4.51 -15.38
CA TYR A 240 6.86 -4.86 -14.14
C TYR A 240 6.71 -6.38 -13.98
N ASP A 241 6.32 -7.09 -15.04
CA ASP A 241 6.14 -8.55 -15.04
C ASP A 241 7.44 -9.31 -14.86
N ALA A 242 8.53 -8.77 -15.40
CA ALA A 242 9.86 -9.34 -15.29
C ALA A 242 10.47 -9.16 -13.88
N GLY A 243 9.92 -8.26 -13.06
CA GLY A 243 10.55 -7.84 -11.80
C GLY A 243 11.92 -7.21 -12.06
N ASP A 244 12.05 -6.45 -13.16
CA ASP A 244 13.32 -5.92 -13.63
C ASP A 244 13.82 -4.82 -12.68
N GLU A 245 14.89 -5.13 -11.95
CA GLU A 245 15.56 -4.18 -11.05
C GLU A 245 16.27 -3.05 -11.81
N ASP A 246 16.53 -3.21 -13.12
CA ASP A 246 17.20 -2.20 -13.95
C ASP A 246 16.17 -1.34 -14.72
N GLU A 247 15.19 -0.83 -13.99
CA GLU A 247 14.13 0.02 -14.53
C GLU A 247 14.62 1.24 -15.31
N ARG A 248 15.91 1.62 -15.15
CA ARG A 248 16.48 2.86 -15.73
C ARG A 248 16.99 2.71 -17.16
N ARG A 249 17.25 1.50 -17.64
CA ARG A 249 17.90 1.28 -18.93
C ARG A 249 16.95 1.44 -20.10
N GLY A 250 17.38 2.29 -21.05
CA GLY A 250 16.78 2.39 -22.38
C GLY A 250 15.46 3.13 -22.45
N TRP A 251 15.03 3.85 -21.41
CA TRP A 251 13.86 4.72 -21.47
C TRP A 251 14.21 6.06 -22.13
N ASP A 252 13.38 6.47 -23.08
CA ASP A 252 13.56 7.77 -23.74
C ASP A 252 12.97 8.89 -22.87
N ALA A 253 13.80 9.88 -22.52
CA ALA A 253 13.38 10.97 -21.65
C ALA A 253 12.29 11.87 -22.30
N ALA A 254 12.26 11.97 -23.63
CA ALA A 254 11.23 12.75 -24.32
C ALA A 254 9.88 12.01 -24.31
N GLU A 255 9.90 10.67 -24.46
CA GLU A 255 8.69 9.83 -24.33
C GLU A 255 8.12 9.89 -22.90
N LEU A 256 8.97 9.79 -21.88
CA LEU A 256 8.54 9.94 -20.50
C LEU A 256 7.95 11.32 -20.21
N ALA A 257 8.57 12.37 -20.73
CA ALA A 257 8.05 13.73 -20.60
C ALA A 257 6.72 13.93 -21.35
N ALA A 258 6.55 13.30 -22.51
CA ALA A 258 5.28 13.33 -23.24
C ALA A 258 4.18 12.60 -22.48
N CYS A 259 4.48 11.44 -21.92
CA CYS A 259 3.59 10.68 -21.04
C CYS A 259 3.16 11.52 -19.82
N ALA A 260 4.11 12.16 -19.15
CA ALA A 260 3.85 13.05 -18.03
C ALA A 260 2.89 14.18 -18.39
N ARG A 261 3.13 14.89 -19.48
CA ARG A 261 2.26 15.99 -19.94
C ARG A 261 0.83 15.52 -20.20
N GLN A 262 0.69 14.46 -20.97
CA GLN A 262 -0.65 13.95 -21.32
C GLN A 262 -1.44 13.56 -20.09
N TRP A 263 -0.86 12.81 -19.14
CA TRP A 263 -1.54 12.44 -17.92
C TRP A 263 -1.83 13.63 -17.01
N THR A 264 -0.91 14.62 -16.95
CA THR A 264 -1.15 15.85 -16.18
C THR A 264 -2.35 16.61 -16.72
N ASP A 265 -2.49 16.73 -18.04
CA ASP A 265 -3.62 17.44 -18.66
C ASP A 265 -4.93 16.66 -18.47
N GLU A 266 -4.92 15.34 -18.64
CA GLU A 266 -6.10 14.50 -18.39
C GLU A 266 -6.58 14.51 -16.93
N LEU A 267 -5.65 14.56 -15.96
CA LEU A 267 -5.99 14.52 -14.53
C LEU A 267 -6.40 15.90 -13.97
N LYS A 268 -5.95 17.00 -14.58
CA LYS A 268 -6.40 18.35 -14.20
C LYS A 268 -7.91 18.55 -14.38
N ASP A 269 -8.48 18.02 -15.45
CA ASP A 269 -9.91 18.14 -15.74
C ASP A 269 -10.79 17.44 -14.69
N LEU A 270 -10.22 16.50 -13.92
CA LEU A 270 -10.90 15.71 -12.90
C LEU A 270 -10.80 16.29 -11.49
N SER A 271 -9.87 17.22 -11.29
CA SER A 271 -9.68 17.95 -10.04
C SER A 271 -10.59 19.20 -9.93
N ALA A 272 -11.28 19.57 -11.00
CA ALA A 272 -12.19 20.71 -10.99
C ALA A 272 -13.46 20.39 -10.16
N PRO A 273 -13.83 21.25 -9.19
CA PRO A 273 -15.06 21.08 -8.43
C PRO A 273 -16.25 21.30 -9.37
N GLY A 274 -17.01 20.25 -9.64
CA GLY A 274 -18.30 20.37 -10.30
C GLY A 274 -18.46 19.51 -11.57
N GLY A 275 -18.78 18.25 -11.39
CA GLY A 275 -19.49 17.40 -12.33
C GLY A 275 -20.51 16.60 -11.56
#